data_d442e931d4a1492431996397f9b88598
#
_entry.id   d442e931d4a1492431996397f9b88598
#
_cell.length_a   1.000
_cell.length_b   1.000
_cell.length_c   1.000
_cell.angle_alpha   90.00
_cell.angle_beta   90.00
_cell.angle_gamma   90.00
#
_symmetry.space_group_name_H-M   'P 1'
#
loop_
_entity.id
_entity.type
_entity.pdbx_description
1 polymer ?
#
loop_
_entity_poly.entity_id
_entity_poly.type
_entity_poly.pdbx_seq_one_letter_code
_entity_poly.pdbx_strand_id
1 'polypeptide(L)'
;MRKEITLTILLAASASAAIAGPIEEQIRFRQSAYSFLAWNTGKIKKEVVDHPETFNKEYVAAAANAIAAVANSGLGELYGDGTDQGIGWQKTRLKPEFFQKKAEVTAVANTFNEAANALAKVAATGDVNLIKAQFGKVTESCKGCHDLIRIKE
;
A
#
# COMPACT_ATOMS: atom_id res chain seq x y z
N MET A 1 -60.84 28.32 -10.55
CA MET A 1 -59.43 28.75 -10.63
C MET A 1 -58.59 27.81 -9.80
N ARG A 2 -58.00 26.77 -10.42
CA ARG A 2 -57.10 25.80 -9.78
C ARG A 2 -55.66 26.32 -9.95
N LYS A 3 -54.97 26.57 -8.83
CA LYS A 3 -53.54 26.93 -8.84
C LYS A 3 -52.73 25.65 -8.87
N GLU A 4 -52.06 25.42 -9.98
CA GLU A 4 -51.06 24.35 -10.12
C GLU A 4 -49.80 24.78 -9.35
N ILE A 5 -49.47 24.03 -8.27
CA ILE A 5 -48.23 24.21 -7.52
C ILE A 5 -47.22 23.27 -8.15
N THR A 6 -46.32 23.80 -8.96
CA THR A 6 -45.20 23.05 -9.55
C THR A 6 -44.11 22.90 -8.49
N LEU A 7 -43.98 21.70 -7.92
CA LEU A 7 -42.96 21.36 -6.97
C LEU A 7 -41.65 21.03 -7.73
N THR A 8 -40.75 21.99 -7.78
CA THR A 8 -39.41 21.78 -8.36
C THR A 8 -38.54 21.03 -7.35
N ILE A 9 -38.33 19.74 -7.58
CA ILE A 9 -37.38 18.92 -6.78
C ILE A 9 -35.97 19.27 -7.24
N LEU A 10 -35.25 20.03 -6.41
CA LEU A 10 -33.82 20.31 -6.61
C LEU A 10 -33.06 19.03 -6.21
N LEU A 11 -32.63 18.26 -7.19
CA LEU A 11 -31.75 17.11 -6.97
C LEU A 11 -30.35 17.64 -6.62
N ALA A 12 -30.04 17.79 -5.34
CA ALA A 12 -28.69 18.07 -4.88
C ALA A 12 -27.82 16.83 -5.17
N ALA A 13 -27.04 16.88 -6.23
CA ALA A 13 -25.97 15.91 -6.45
C ALA A 13 -24.91 16.12 -5.34
N SER A 14 -25.02 15.34 -4.28
CA SER A 14 -23.95 15.20 -3.29
C SER A 14 -22.80 14.49 -3.96
N ALA A 15 -21.82 15.25 -4.48
CA ALA A 15 -20.51 14.73 -4.80
C ALA A 15 -19.97 14.12 -3.50
N SER A 16 -19.88 12.80 -3.44
CA SER A 16 -19.14 12.10 -2.40
C SER A 16 -17.69 12.49 -2.57
N ALA A 17 -17.27 13.58 -1.89
CA ALA A 17 -15.86 13.83 -1.68
C ALA A 17 -15.33 12.59 -0.96
N ALA A 18 -14.46 11.82 -1.61
CA ALA A 18 -13.71 10.77 -0.96
C ALA A 18 -13.11 11.40 0.30
N ILE A 19 -13.42 10.85 1.47
CA ILE A 19 -12.98 11.38 2.76
C ILE A 19 -11.50 10.99 2.90
N ALA A 20 -10.65 11.66 2.12
CA ALA A 20 -9.25 11.77 2.46
C ALA A 20 -9.21 12.69 3.68
N GLY A 21 -8.87 12.17 4.83
CA GLY A 21 -8.67 12.96 6.05
C GLY A 21 -7.63 14.08 5.84
N PRO A 22 -7.36 14.91 6.86
CA PRO A 22 -6.32 15.93 6.78
C PRO A 22 -5.01 15.38 6.25
N ILE A 23 -4.21 16.20 5.57
CA ILE A 23 -2.94 15.81 4.94
C ILE A 23 -2.04 15.03 5.91
N GLU A 24 -1.89 15.51 7.13
CA GLU A 24 -1.08 14.90 8.18
C GLU A 24 -1.59 13.50 8.57
N GLU A 25 -2.89 13.30 8.54
CA GLU A 25 -3.52 12.02 8.86
C GLU A 25 -3.27 10.99 7.75
N GLN A 26 -3.39 11.39 6.49
CA GLN A 26 -3.04 10.54 5.34
C GLN A 26 -1.56 10.14 5.40
N ILE A 27 -0.65 11.08 5.67
CA ILE A 27 0.78 10.80 5.82
C ILE A 27 1.00 9.83 6.98
N ARG A 28 0.33 10.01 8.12
CA ARG A 28 0.45 9.14 9.30
C ARG A 28 0.00 7.72 9.02
N PHE A 29 -1.17 7.53 8.42
CA PHE A 29 -1.68 6.19 8.08
C PHE A 29 -0.80 5.51 7.03
N ARG A 30 -0.34 6.24 6.02
CA ARG A 30 0.60 5.73 5.04
C ARG A 30 1.91 5.24 5.68
N GLN A 31 2.49 6.03 6.58
CA GLN A 31 3.69 5.65 7.31
C GLN A 31 3.47 4.44 8.20
N SER A 32 2.32 4.34 8.87
CA SER A 32 1.95 3.18 9.69
C SER A 32 1.83 1.92 8.86
N ALA A 33 1.18 1.98 7.70
CA ALA A 33 1.03 0.86 6.79
C ALA A 33 2.39 0.34 6.30
N TYR A 34 3.29 1.24 5.89
CA TYR A 34 4.64 0.84 5.45
C TYR A 34 5.51 0.33 6.60
N SER A 35 5.35 0.85 7.82
CA SER A 35 6.03 0.29 9.00
C SER A 35 5.57 -1.13 9.28
N PHE A 36 4.28 -1.40 9.16
CA PHE A 36 3.74 -2.74 9.34
C PHE A 36 4.16 -3.71 8.22
N LEU A 37 4.23 -3.22 6.97
CA LEU A 37 4.82 -3.97 5.86
C LEU A 37 6.28 -4.33 6.14
N ALA A 38 7.09 -3.37 6.58
CA ALA A 38 8.51 -3.60 6.91
C ALA A 38 8.70 -4.64 8.02
N TRP A 39 7.85 -4.62 9.04
CA TRP A 39 7.88 -5.62 10.11
C TRP A 39 7.57 -7.03 9.59
N ASN A 40 6.55 -7.19 8.75
CA ASN A 40 6.18 -8.50 8.19
C ASN A 40 7.21 -9.00 7.15
N THR A 41 7.80 -8.11 6.34
CA THR A 41 8.91 -8.50 5.44
C THR A 41 10.14 -8.93 6.23
N GLY A 42 10.43 -8.27 7.35
CA GLY A 42 11.50 -8.69 8.27
C GLY A 42 11.31 -10.09 8.83
N LYS A 43 10.06 -10.47 9.18
CA LYS A 43 9.73 -11.84 9.61
C LYS A 43 10.04 -12.86 8.52
N ILE A 44 9.56 -12.63 7.29
CA ILE A 44 9.79 -13.56 6.19
C ILE A 44 11.27 -13.66 5.87
N LYS A 45 11.98 -12.51 5.79
CA LYS A 45 13.42 -12.50 5.56
C LYS A 45 14.17 -13.38 6.55
N LYS A 46 13.86 -13.24 7.86
CA LYS A 46 14.48 -14.04 8.92
C LYS A 46 14.31 -15.53 8.66
N GLU A 47 13.11 -15.98 8.32
CA GLU A 47 12.75 -17.39 8.20
C GLU A 47 13.20 -18.04 6.88
N VAL A 48 13.32 -17.29 5.78
CA VAL A 48 13.63 -17.90 4.47
C VAL A 48 14.98 -17.48 3.90
N VAL A 49 15.63 -16.48 4.49
CA VAL A 49 16.94 -15.98 4.02
C VAL A 49 18.01 -16.12 5.07
N ASP A 50 17.76 -15.58 6.27
CA ASP A 50 18.79 -15.47 7.31
C ASP A 50 18.93 -16.78 8.12
N HIS A 51 17.80 -17.44 8.41
CA HIS A 51 17.72 -18.64 9.26
C HIS A 51 16.73 -19.70 8.72
N PRO A 52 16.94 -20.22 7.49
CA PRO A 52 16.00 -21.18 6.89
C PRO A 52 15.89 -22.49 7.68
N GLU A 53 16.84 -22.80 8.54
CA GLU A 53 16.83 -23.95 9.45
C GLU A 53 15.75 -23.86 10.54
N THR A 54 15.24 -22.65 10.81
CA THR A 54 14.18 -22.41 11.82
C THR A 54 12.81 -22.15 11.17
N PHE A 55 12.68 -22.40 9.87
CA PHE A 55 11.49 -22.06 9.10
C PHE A 55 10.19 -22.55 9.76
N ASN A 56 9.30 -21.61 9.97
CA ASN A 56 7.95 -21.84 10.48
C ASN A 56 6.92 -21.41 9.41
N LYS A 57 6.25 -22.42 8.83
CA LYS A 57 5.28 -22.21 7.76
C LYS A 57 4.13 -21.28 8.17
N GLU A 58 3.54 -21.52 9.33
CA GLU A 58 2.39 -20.76 9.81
C GLU A 58 2.76 -19.30 10.06
N TYR A 59 3.93 -19.07 10.62
CA TYR A 59 4.46 -17.73 10.89
C TYR A 59 4.73 -16.94 9.59
N VAL A 60 5.32 -17.60 8.60
CA VAL A 60 5.59 -17.00 7.29
C VAL A 60 4.30 -16.76 6.51
N ALA A 61 3.36 -17.72 6.53
CA ALA A 61 2.06 -17.55 5.86
C ALA A 61 1.26 -16.39 6.46
N ALA A 62 1.24 -16.26 7.79
CA ALA A 62 0.59 -15.13 8.47
C ALA A 62 1.20 -13.78 8.05
N ALA A 63 2.54 -13.71 8.00
CA ALA A 63 3.24 -12.50 7.56
C ALA A 63 2.96 -12.16 6.09
N ALA A 64 2.96 -13.16 5.20
CA ALA A 64 2.66 -12.98 3.78
C ALA A 64 1.21 -12.51 3.55
N ASN A 65 0.25 -13.09 4.29
CA ASN A 65 -1.14 -12.66 4.25
C ASN A 65 -1.31 -11.21 4.74
N ALA A 66 -0.58 -10.79 5.79
CA ALA A 66 -0.59 -9.42 6.26
C ALA A 66 -0.05 -8.45 5.19
N ILE A 67 1.03 -8.81 4.49
CA ILE A 67 1.57 -8.01 3.38
C ILE A 67 0.53 -7.88 2.26
N ALA A 68 -0.11 -8.98 1.85
CA ALA A 68 -1.14 -8.96 0.81
C ALA A 68 -2.37 -8.14 1.23
N ALA A 69 -2.81 -8.25 2.49
CA ALA A 69 -3.93 -7.46 3.02
C ALA A 69 -3.63 -5.96 2.95
N VAL A 70 -2.43 -5.53 3.35
CA VAL A 70 -2.04 -4.12 3.25
C VAL A 70 -1.91 -3.68 1.78
N ALA A 71 -1.35 -4.50 0.90
CA ALA A 71 -1.25 -4.20 -0.52
C ALA A 71 -2.63 -3.94 -1.15
N ASN A 72 -3.67 -4.65 -0.70
CA ASN A 72 -5.03 -4.57 -1.21
C ASN A 72 -5.94 -3.60 -0.40
N SER A 73 -5.41 -2.85 0.55
CA SER A 73 -6.19 -1.99 1.45
C SER A 73 -6.56 -0.61 0.91
N GLY A 74 -6.22 -0.31 -0.36
CA GLY A 74 -6.49 1.02 -0.92
C GLY A 74 -5.42 2.06 -0.55
N LEU A 75 -4.16 1.67 -0.33
CA LEU A 75 -3.07 2.58 0.02
C LEU A 75 -2.96 3.82 -0.88
N GLY A 76 -3.41 3.73 -2.14
CA GLY A 76 -3.41 4.85 -3.08
C GLY A 76 -4.22 6.05 -2.60
N GLU A 77 -5.26 5.83 -1.80
CA GLU A 77 -6.11 6.88 -1.24
C GLU A 77 -5.38 7.78 -0.22
N LEU A 78 -4.25 7.29 0.32
CA LEU A 78 -3.42 8.02 1.27
C LEU A 78 -2.36 8.92 0.60
N TYR A 79 -2.50 9.16 -0.70
CA TYR A 79 -1.62 10.00 -1.51
C TYR A 79 -2.38 11.18 -2.14
N GLY A 80 -3.23 11.85 -1.35
CA GLY A 80 -3.93 13.05 -1.78
C GLY A 80 -2.98 14.20 -2.07
N ASP A 81 -3.45 15.20 -2.80
CA ASP A 81 -2.68 16.38 -3.17
C ASP A 81 -2.13 17.09 -1.91
N GLY A 82 -0.86 17.48 -1.95
CA GLY A 82 -0.17 18.11 -0.83
C GLY A 82 0.48 17.13 0.18
N THR A 83 0.29 15.80 0.03
CA THR A 83 0.89 14.81 0.94
C THR A 83 2.39 14.54 0.69
N ASP A 84 3.00 15.24 -0.26
CA ASP A 84 4.45 15.37 -0.45
C ASP A 84 5.08 16.35 0.55
N GLN A 85 4.25 17.10 1.28
CA GLN A 85 4.65 18.04 2.32
C GLN A 85 3.94 17.69 3.63
N GLY A 86 4.51 18.11 4.75
CA GLY A 86 3.90 17.91 6.07
C GLY A 86 4.54 16.78 6.88
N ILE A 87 3.94 16.52 8.04
CA ILE A 87 4.47 15.62 9.06
C ILE A 87 3.35 14.66 9.51
N GLY A 88 3.59 13.35 9.37
CA GLY A 88 2.80 12.31 10.02
C GLY A 88 3.45 11.91 11.34
N TRP A 89 3.96 10.68 11.43
CA TRP A 89 4.89 10.29 12.51
C TRP A 89 6.27 10.90 12.31
N GLN A 90 6.63 11.13 11.04
CA GLN A 90 7.87 11.77 10.60
C GLN A 90 7.54 12.67 9.40
N LYS A 91 8.46 13.55 9.05
CA LYS A 91 8.36 14.34 7.82
C LYS A 91 8.17 13.39 6.63
N THR A 92 7.23 13.72 5.73
CA THR A 92 7.04 12.95 4.52
C THR A 92 8.31 12.96 3.66
N ARG A 93 8.56 11.83 2.98
CA ARG A 93 9.65 11.69 2.00
C ARG A 93 9.11 11.42 0.60
N LEU A 94 7.84 11.72 0.36
CA LEU A 94 7.26 11.64 -0.96
C LEU A 94 7.88 12.73 -1.85
N LYS A 95 8.33 12.35 -3.05
CA LYS A 95 8.82 13.31 -4.03
C LYS A 95 7.67 14.12 -4.61
N PRO A 96 7.82 15.45 -4.83
CA PRO A 96 6.77 16.28 -5.44
C PRO A 96 6.34 15.79 -6.84
N GLU A 97 7.27 15.18 -7.60
CA GLU A 97 7.03 14.64 -8.93
C GLU A 97 6.05 13.44 -8.95
N PHE A 98 5.72 12.89 -7.78
CA PHE A 98 4.74 11.82 -7.64
C PHE A 98 3.41 12.14 -8.36
N PHE A 99 2.89 13.35 -8.17
CA PHE A 99 1.61 13.76 -8.73
C PHE A 99 1.62 13.93 -10.25
N GLN A 100 2.81 14.06 -10.84
CA GLN A 100 3.02 14.18 -12.29
C GLN A 100 3.22 12.82 -12.98
N LYS A 101 3.56 11.78 -12.21
CA LYS A 101 3.91 10.43 -12.69
C LYS A 101 2.85 9.38 -12.39
N LYS A 102 1.58 9.75 -12.43
CA LYS A 102 0.47 8.88 -12.01
C LYS A 102 0.46 7.51 -12.70
N ALA A 103 0.73 7.46 -14.01
CA ALA A 103 0.77 6.20 -14.75
C ALA A 103 1.92 5.29 -14.29
N GLU A 104 3.12 5.84 -14.11
CA GLU A 104 4.30 5.10 -13.64
C GLU A 104 4.09 4.61 -12.20
N VAL A 105 3.53 5.46 -11.33
CA VAL A 105 3.20 5.11 -9.95
C VAL A 105 2.17 3.99 -9.89
N THR A 106 1.13 4.06 -10.71
CA THR A 106 0.12 2.98 -10.80
C THR A 106 0.76 1.67 -11.24
N ALA A 107 1.66 1.70 -12.22
CA ALA A 107 2.35 0.50 -12.69
C ALA A 107 3.19 -0.16 -11.58
N VAL A 108 4.00 0.62 -10.84
CA VAL A 108 4.81 0.04 -9.74
C VAL A 108 3.95 -0.41 -8.56
N ALA A 109 2.82 0.25 -8.29
CA ALA A 109 1.87 -0.18 -7.27
C ALA A 109 1.21 -1.52 -7.64
N ASN A 110 0.80 -1.69 -8.90
CA ASN A 110 0.25 -2.95 -9.39
C ASN A 110 1.29 -4.08 -9.30
N THR A 111 2.55 -3.82 -9.68
CA THR A 111 3.65 -4.79 -9.54
C THR A 111 3.81 -5.25 -8.09
N PHE A 112 3.73 -4.34 -7.13
CA PHE A 112 3.76 -4.69 -5.70
C PHE A 112 2.54 -5.53 -5.30
N ASN A 113 1.33 -5.15 -5.70
CA ASN A 113 0.10 -5.89 -5.39
C ASN A 113 0.16 -7.33 -5.93
N GLU A 114 0.57 -7.50 -7.17
CA GLU A 114 0.72 -8.82 -7.79
C GLU A 114 1.76 -9.68 -7.05
N ALA A 115 2.92 -9.09 -6.75
CA ALA A 115 4.00 -9.79 -6.03
C ALA A 115 3.56 -10.19 -4.61
N ALA A 116 2.85 -9.33 -3.89
CA ALA A 116 2.35 -9.57 -2.54
C ALA A 116 1.28 -10.70 -2.53
N ASN A 117 0.33 -10.63 -3.45
CA ASN A 117 -0.71 -11.67 -3.59
C ASN A 117 -0.12 -13.03 -3.98
N ALA A 118 0.88 -13.04 -4.86
CA ALA A 118 1.59 -14.26 -5.21
C ALA A 118 2.39 -14.80 -4.03
N LEU A 119 3.00 -13.94 -3.20
CA LEU A 119 3.71 -14.37 -2.00
C LEU A 119 2.78 -15.05 -1.00
N ALA A 120 1.58 -14.51 -0.77
CA ALA A 120 0.59 -15.13 0.10
C ALA A 120 0.20 -16.54 -0.36
N LYS A 121 -0.02 -16.71 -1.68
CA LYS A 121 -0.33 -18.02 -2.28
C LYS A 121 0.82 -19.01 -2.11
N VAL A 122 2.04 -18.59 -2.39
CA VAL A 122 3.23 -19.45 -2.29
C VAL A 122 3.55 -19.79 -0.83
N ALA A 123 3.39 -18.84 0.10
CA ALA A 123 3.62 -19.08 1.53
C ALA A 123 2.70 -20.17 2.10
N ALA A 124 1.48 -20.29 1.59
CA ALA A 124 0.55 -21.34 1.99
C ALA A 124 1.03 -22.76 1.62
N THR A 125 1.95 -22.91 0.67
CA THR A 125 2.53 -24.23 0.31
C THR A 125 3.52 -24.74 1.35
N GLY A 126 4.26 -23.82 1.98
CA GLY A 126 5.36 -24.14 2.91
C GLY A 126 6.68 -24.50 2.20
N ASP A 127 6.76 -24.33 0.86
CA ASP A 127 8.01 -24.52 0.13
C ASP A 127 8.94 -23.34 0.29
N VAL A 128 9.98 -23.50 1.09
CA VAL A 128 10.94 -22.44 1.46
C VAL A 128 11.61 -21.83 0.23
N ASN A 129 11.95 -22.65 -0.78
CA ASN A 129 12.64 -22.16 -1.98
C ASN A 129 11.72 -21.30 -2.84
N LEU A 130 10.47 -21.75 -3.03
CA LEU A 130 9.46 -20.97 -3.75
C LEU A 130 9.13 -19.68 -3.00
N ILE A 131 9.00 -19.73 -1.69
CA ILE A 131 8.74 -18.55 -0.85
C ILE A 131 9.90 -17.55 -0.96
N LYS A 132 11.14 -18.01 -0.84
CA LYS A 132 12.35 -17.17 -0.98
C LYS A 132 12.41 -16.50 -2.35
N ALA A 133 12.15 -17.23 -3.42
CA ALA A 133 12.14 -16.70 -4.78
C ALA A 133 11.05 -15.62 -4.96
N GLN A 134 9.83 -15.88 -4.46
CA GLN A 134 8.73 -14.92 -4.55
C GLN A 134 8.92 -13.71 -3.62
N PHE A 135 9.52 -13.90 -2.45
CA PHE A 135 9.90 -12.82 -1.54
C PHE A 135 10.91 -11.87 -2.19
N GLY A 136 11.84 -12.40 -2.99
CA GLY A 136 12.75 -11.59 -3.82
C GLY A 136 11.98 -10.62 -4.72
N LYS A 137 10.92 -11.06 -5.39
CA LYS A 137 10.08 -10.20 -6.25
C LYS A 137 9.34 -9.12 -5.45
N VAL A 138 8.87 -9.43 -4.24
CA VAL A 138 8.27 -8.41 -3.36
C VAL A 138 9.28 -7.34 -2.98
N THR A 139 10.49 -7.73 -2.58
CA THR A 139 11.54 -6.76 -2.20
C THR A 139 12.01 -5.92 -3.38
N GLU A 140 12.06 -6.48 -4.57
CA GLU A 140 12.36 -5.75 -5.81
C GLU A 140 11.27 -4.72 -6.14
N SER A 141 10.00 -5.09 -6.02
CA SER A 141 8.88 -4.15 -6.21
C SER A 141 8.89 -3.00 -5.22
N CYS A 142 9.23 -3.27 -3.94
CA CYS A 142 9.43 -2.23 -2.93
C CYS A 142 10.53 -1.25 -3.34
N LYS A 143 11.66 -1.78 -3.83
CA LYS A 143 12.79 -0.96 -4.30
C LYS A 143 12.38 -0.10 -5.50
N GLY A 144 11.70 -0.66 -6.49
CA GLY A 144 11.26 0.06 -7.68
C GLY A 144 10.35 1.24 -7.34
N CYS A 145 9.39 1.03 -6.44
CA CYS A 145 8.53 2.10 -5.95
C CYS A 145 9.33 3.17 -5.20
N HIS A 146 10.23 2.78 -4.27
CA HIS A 146 11.05 3.73 -3.52
C HIS A 146 11.97 4.56 -4.42
N ASP A 147 12.57 3.97 -5.44
CA ASP A 147 13.43 4.70 -6.37
C ASP A 147 12.64 5.75 -7.17
N LEU A 148 11.39 5.44 -7.51
CA LEU A 148 10.52 6.35 -8.25
C LEU A 148 10.01 7.52 -7.41
N ILE A 149 9.49 7.25 -6.20
CA ILE A 149 8.67 8.23 -5.46
C ILE A 149 9.26 8.70 -4.13
N ARG A 150 10.35 8.08 -3.62
CA ARG A 150 10.87 8.38 -2.28
C ARG A 150 12.16 9.17 -2.34
N ILE A 151 12.23 10.28 -1.59
CA ILE A 151 13.47 11.03 -1.38
C ILE A 151 14.47 10.14 -0.63
N LYS A 152 15.69 10.02 -1.17
CA LYS A 152 16.80 9.31 -0.50
C LYS A 152 17.41 10.24 0.56
N GLU A 153 17.74 9.69 1.69
CA GLU A 153 18.56 10.34 2.73
C GLU A 153 20.00 10.18 2.37
#